data_6bca2c7641d4be4cb92d54880ff420f8
#
_entry.id   6bca2c7641d4be4cb92d54880ff420f8
#
_cell.length_a   1.000
_cell.length_b   1.000
_cell.length_c   1.000
_cell.angle_alpha   90.00
_cell.angle_beta   90.00
_cell.angle_gamma   90.00
#
_symmetry.space_group_name_H-M   'P 1'
#
loop_
_entity.id
_entity.type
_entity.pdbx_description
1 polymer ?
#
loop_
_entity_poly.entity_id
_entity_poly.type
_entity_poly.pdbx_seq_one_letter_code
_entity_poly.pdbx_strand_id
1 'polypeptide(L)'
;PNECPTCPKNGYCSLQTMAKDLGIREAKYKGETTKPMMDLSPSVVRNMEKCILCRRCETVCNQVQTVGALSVVGRGFTSVLCTAFNDPILTTNCVNCGQCVAVCPTSALSENSNIREVMQALADPGKTVVVQTAPAVRVALGQDFGLEGRSVTGKMTTVLRRLGFDYVFDTDFAADLTIMEEGTELLQRLNKYLAGDRTVKIPLMTSCCPGWVSFMEKHFPELGENLSTAKSPQQMFGAIAKNYLAPKLGIDRRNFIVVSVMPLSLIHISE
;
A
#
# COMPACT_ATOMS: atom_id res chain seq x y z
N PRO A 1 6.28 -3.69 25.82
CA PRO A 1 5.28 -4.36 24.99
C PRO A 1 5.35 -5.86 25.23
N ASN A 2 4.24 -6.44 25.71
CA ASN A 2 4.20 -7.85 26.15
C ASN A 2 3.83 -8.84 25.03
N GLU A 3 3.74 -8.37 23.78
CA GLU A 3 3.23 -9.13 22.65
C GLU A 3 4.29 -9.38 21.54
N CYS A 4 5.56 -9.42 21.92
CA CYS A 4 6.64 -9.66 20.96
C CYS A 4 6.46 -10.93 20.13
N PRO A 5 6.01 -12.08 20.68
CA PRO A 5 5.85 -13.31 19.89
C PRO A 5 4.86 -13.20 18.74
N THR A 6 3.83 -12.36 18.89
CA THR A 6 2.77 -12.15 17.87
C THR A 6 2.97 -10.88 17.05
N CYS A 7 4.05 -10.11 17.31
CA CYS A 7 4.31 -8.86 16.63
C CYS A 7 4.89 -9.10 15.22
N PRO A 8 4.40 -8.42 14.16
CA PRO A 8 4.95 -8.53 12.81
C PRO A 8 6.45 -8.21 12.70
N LYS A 9 6.98 -7.39 13.61
CA LYS A 9 8.41 -7.04 13.68
C LYS A 9 9.22 -7.97 14.59
N ASN A 10 8.67 -9.09 15.06
CA ASN A 10 9.43 -10.03 15.89
C ASN A 10 10.67 -10.53 15.15
N GLY A 11 11.83 -10.46 15.80
CA GLY A 11 13.13 -10.80 15.20
C GLY A 11 13.80 -9.66 14.39
N TYR A 12 13.04 -8.64 13.97
CA TYR A 12 13.53 -7.49 13.19
C TYR A 12 13.30 -6.15 13.91
N CYS A 13 12.93 -6.18 15.18
CA CYS A 13 12.62 -4.99 15.96
C CYS A 13 13.90 -4.37 16.55
N SER A 14 14.19 -3.12 16.24
CA SER A 14 15.34 -2.40 16.77
C SER A 14 15.34 -2.34 18.31
N LEU A 15 14.17 -2.25 18.94
CA LEU A 15 14.05 -2.28 20.40
C LEU A 15 14.44 -3.64 20.98
N GLN A 16 14.01 -4.75 20.36
CA GLN A 16 14.41 -6.10 20.80
C GLN A 16 15.92 -6.29 20.68
N THR A 17 16.51 -5.86 19.57
CA THR A 17 17.96 -5.95 19.33
C THR A 17 18.72 -5.17 20.40
N MET A 18 18.38 -3.90 20.62
CA MET A 18 19.03 -3.07 21.64
C MET A 18 18.86 -3.67 23.06
N ALA A 19 17.66 -4.13 23.40
CA ALA A 19 17.43 -4.74 24.71
C ALA A 19 18.28 -6.01 24.92
N LYS A 20 18.41 -6.83 23.88
CA LYS A 20 19.26 -8.02 23.89
C LYS A 20 20.75 -7.67 24.05
N ASP A 21 21.23 -6.73 23.25
CA ASP A 21 22.64 -6.32 23.26
C ASP A 21 23.06 -5.69 24.59
N LEU A 22 22.13 -4.98 25.23
CA LEU A 22 22.34 -4.37 26.56
C LEU A 22 21.99 -5.28 27.73
N GLY A 23 21.54 -6.52 27.49
CA GLY A 23 21.17 -7.47 28.51
C GLY A 23 19.94 -7.07 29.34
N ILE A 24 19.08 -6.20 28.81
CA ILE A 24 17.88 -5.67 29.49
C ILE A 24 16.75 -6.69 29.36
N ARG A 25 16.32 -7.26 30.49
CA ARG A 25 15.21 -8.23 30.55
C ARG A 25 13.91 -7.62 31.08
N GLU A 26 14.01 -6.57 31.87
CA GLU A 26 12.87 -5.87 32.46
C GLU A 26 13.11 -4.36 32.55
N ALA A 27 12.05 -3.58 32.60
CA ALA A 27 12.14 -2.14 32.76
C ALA A 27 12.38 -1.80 34.26
N LYS A 28 13.48 -1.10 34.57
CA LYS A 28 13.81 -0.67 35.93
C LYS A 28 12.88 0.40 36.49
N TYR A 29 12.37 1.25 35.60
CA TYR A 29 11.55 2.42 35.94
C TYR A 29 10.16 2.22 35.36
N LYS A 30 9.14 2.38 36.20
CA LYS A 30 7.73 2.39 35.78
C LYS A 30 7.28 3.84 35.69
N GLY A 31 6.59 4.19 34.64
CA GLY A 31 5.99 5.50 34.44
C GLY A 31 4.56 5.37 33.94
N GLU A 32 3.82 6.44 34.00
CA GLU A 32 2.52 6.54 33.35
C GLU A 32 2.74 6.75 31.86
N THR A 33 2.01 6.01 31.04
CA THR A 33 2.01 6.17 29.58
C THR A 33 0.60 6.45 29.10
N THR A 34 0.49 7.30 28.12
CA THR A 34 -0.77 7.49 27.41
C THR A 34 -1.19 6.16 26.77
N LYS A 35 -2.46 5.78 26.94
CA LYS A 35 -3.06 4.64 26.24
C LYS A 35 -3.87 5.18 25.05
N PRO A 36 -3.24 5.42 23.92
CA PRO A 36 -3.96 5.90 22.74
C PRO A 36 -4.84 4.79 22.18
N MET A 37 -5.95 5.18 21.60
CA MET A 37 -6.83 4.27 20.89
C MET A 37 -6.06 3.60 19.73
N MET A 38 -6.25 2.30 19.57
CA MET A 38 -5.79 1.58 18.39
C MET A 38 -6.63 2.00 17.18
N ASP A 39 -5.97 2.47 16.13
CA ASP A 39 -6.62 2.90 14.90
C ASP A 39 -6.40 1.81 13.83
N LEU A 40 -7.50 1.15 13.45
CA LEU A 40 -7.54 0.08 12.45
C LEU A 40 -8.09 0.64 11.14
N SER A 41 -7.27 1.32 10.37
CA SER A 41 -7.66 1.73 9.03
C SER A 41 -7.49 0.57 8.02
N PRO A 42 -8.15 0.63 6.86
CA PRO A 42 -7.97 -0.37 5.81
C PRO A 42 -6.53 -0.51 5.31
N SER A 43 -5.70 0.50 5.50
CA SER A 43 -4.34 0.54 4.96
C SER A 43 -3.26 0.59 6.04
N VAL A 44 -3.32 1.54 6.96
CA VAL A 44 -2.33 1.74 8.02
C VAL A 44 -2.96 1.46 9.38
N VAL A 45 -2.42 0.48 10.08
CA VAL A 45 -2.77 0.19 11.47
C VAL A 45 -1.85 0.99 12.39
N ARG A 46 -2.44 1.72 13.34
CA ARG A 46 -1.73 2.54 14.31
C ARG A 46 -1.93 1.98 15.73
N ASN A 47 -0.87 1.35 16.28
CA ASN A 47 -0.85 0.84 17.65
C ASN A 47 0.25 1.54 18.45
N MET A 48 -0.11 2.60 19.14
CA MET A 48 0.86 3.44 19.84
C MET A 48 1.41 2.83 21.12
N GLU A 49 0.90 1.72 21.62
CA GLU A 49 1.51 0.98 22.72
C GLU A 49 2.92 0.45 22.37
N LYS A 50 3.18 0.25 21.08
CA LYS A 50 4.49 -0.18 20.55
C LYS A 50 5.40 1.00 20.18
N CYS A 51 4.93 2.24 20.36
CA CYS A 51 5.68 3.43 19.96
C CYS A 51 6.79 3.76 20.94
N ILE A 52 7.99 3.99 20.44
CA ILE A 52 9.17 4.44 21.22
C ILE A 52 9.46 5.94 21.04
N LEU A 53 8.53 6.69 20.44
CA LEU A 53 8.64 8.14 20.21
C LEU A 53 9.92 8.56 19.46
N CYS A 54 10.42 7.74 18.56
CA CYS A 54 11.60 8.05 17.73
C CYS A 54 11.34 9.12 16.66
N ARG A 55 10.10 9.49 16.40
CA ARG A 55 9.61 10.53 15.48
C ARG A 55 9.99 10.34 14.00
N ARG A 56 10.53 9.20 13.59
CA ARG A 56 10.89 8.95 12.17
C ARG A 56 9.69 9.06 11.24
N CYS A 57 8.53 8.55 11.66
CA CYS A 57 7.28 8.62 10.90
C CYS A 57 6.75 10.05 10.76
N GLU A 58 6.88 10.88 11.79
CA GLU A 58 6.56 12.31 11.73
C GLU A 58 7.47 13.03 10.72
N THR A 59 8.79 12.80 10.81
CA THR A 59 9.76 13.40 9.89
C THR A 59 9.48 13.01 8.44
N VAL A 60 9.28 11.71 8.15
CA VAL A 60 9.02 11.28 6.77
C VAL A 60 7.67 11.81 6.26
N CYS A 61 6.63 11.87 7.11
CA CYS A 61 5.33 12.38 6.73
C CYS A 61 5.35 13.89 6.43
N ASN A 62 6.05 14.67 7.26
CA ASN A 62 6.01 16.12 7.19
C ASN A 62 7.07 16.70 6.26
N GLN A 63 8.30 16.18 6.28
CA GLN A 63 9.44 16.76 5.58
C GLN A 63 9.72 16.09 4.23
N VAL A 64 9.47 14.79 4.09
CA VAL A 64 9.74 14.04 2.86
C VAL A 64 8.49 13.94 1.99
N GLN A 65 7.39 13.48 2.57
CA GLN A 65 6.12 13.31 1.83
C GLN A 65 5.28 14.59 1.79
N THR A 66 5.54 15.55 2.67
CA THR A 66 4.83 16.82 2.79
C THR A 66 3.31 16.70 3.02
N VAL A 67 2.86 15.56 3.53
CA VAL A 67 1.44 15.26 3.78
C VAL A 67 0.94 15.86 5.10
N GLY A 68 1.78 15.88 6.14
CA GLY A 68 1.44 16.52 7.41
C GLY A 68 0.38 15.80 8.25
N ALA A 69 0.21 14.48 8.10
CA ALA A 69 -0.85 13.74 8.79
C ALA A 69 -0.47 13.31 10.22
N LEU A 70 0.82 13.23 10.55
CA LEU A 70 1.31 12.71 11.83
C LEU A 70 2.15 13.74 12.57
N SER A 71 1.90 13.89 13.88
CA SER A 71 2.68 14.73 14.76
C SER A 71 2.72 14.17 16.18
N VAL A 72 3.76 14.53 16.94
CA VAL A 72 3.82 14.23 18.38
C VAL A 72 3.10 15.33 19.15
N VAL A 73 2.15 14.94 19.98
CA VAL A 73 1.42 15.84 20.87
C VAL A 73 1.66 15.49 22.33
N GLY A 74 1.36 16.42 23.22
CA GLY A 74 1.63 16.28 24.65
C GLY A 74 3.11 16.48 25.00
N ARG A 75 3.45 16.21 26.27
CA ARG A 75 4.82 16.31 26.78
C ARG A 75 5.05 15.31 27.91
N GLY A 76 6.32 14.96 28.14
CA GLY A 76 6.69 13.97 29.17
C GLY A 76 6.04 12.62 28.92
N PHE A 77 5.49 12.01 29.94
CA PHE A 77 4.84 10.69 29.85
C PHE A 77 3.53 10.69 29.04
N THR A 78 2.94 11.85 28.83
CA THR A 78 1.71 11.98 28.03
C THR A 78 1.99 12.21 26.52
N SER A 79 3.26 12.24 26.12
CA SER A 79 3.63 12.38 24.71
C SER A 79 3.15 11.19 23.92
N VAL A 80 2.49 11.45 22.80
CA VAL A 80 2.00 10.42 21.87
C VAL A 80 2.10 10.90 20.43
N LEU A 81 2.47 10.00 19.53
CA LEU A 81 2.35 10.24 18.10
C LEU A 81 0.91 10.03 17.67
N CYS A 82 0.30 11.05 17.11
CA CYS A 82 -1.09 10.97 16.66
C CYS A 82 -1.33 11.84 15.41
N THR A 83 -2.53 11.74 14.92
CA THR A 83 -3.15 12.64 13.95
C THR A 83 -3.71 13.87 14.67
N ALA A 84 -4.15 14.89 13.93
CA ALA A 84 -4.86 16.02 14.50
C ALA A 84 -6.07 15.50 15.32
N PHE A 85 -6.25 16.03 16.53
CA PHE A 85 -7.30 15.64 17.49
C PHE A 85 -7.36 14.13 17.81
N ASN A 86 -6.33 13.37 17.42
CA ASN A 86 -6.28 11.90 17.50
C ASN A 86 -7.41 11.22 16.71
N ASP A 87 -7.88 11.84 15.66
CA ASP A 87 -8.87 11.29 14.74
C ASP A 87 -8.33 10.05 13.99
N PRO A 88 -9.21 9.17 13.50
CA PRO A 88 -8.82 8.06 12.65
C PRO A 88 -8.01 8.55 11.45
N ILE A 89 -6.95 7.84 11.09
CA ILE A 89 -6.02 8.29 10.05
C ILE A 89 -6.68 8.53 8.69
N LEU A 90 -7.76 7.80 8.38
CA LEU A 90 -8.53 7.96 7.15
C LEU A 90 -9.26 9.30 7.03
N THR A 91 -9.62 9.92 8.16
CA THR A 91 -10.35 11.21 8.18
C THR A 91 -9.42 12.41 8.11
N THR A 92 -8.11 12.16 8.02
CA THR A 92 -7.08 13.20 7.99
C THR A 92 -6.54 13.44 6.58
N ASN A 93 -5.52 14.29 6.47
CA ASN A 93 -4.80 14.52 5.21
C ASN A 93 -3.98 13.31 4.74
N CYS A 94 -3.98 12.19 5.47
CA CYS A 94 -3.23 11.00 5.11
C CYS A 94 -3.60 10.51 3.70
N VAL A 95 -2.59 10.26 2.88
CA VAL A 95 -2.74 9.74 1.51
C VAL A 95 -2.41 8.23 1.44
N ASN A 96 -2.26 7.59 2.59
CA ASN A 96 -1.96 6.16 2.75
C ASN A 96 -0.72 5.68 1.97
N CYS A 97 0.29 6.52 1.80
CA CYS A 97 1.51 6.18 1.05
C CYS A 97 2.37 5.08 1.72
N GLY A 98 2.14 4.77 3.00
CA GLY A 98 2.85 3.71 3.73
C GLY A 98 4.26 4.06 4.19
N GLN A 99 4.81 5.23 3.88
CA GLN A 99 6.19 5.60 4.23
C GLN A 99 6.44 5.63 5.74
N CYS A 100 5.44 6.01 6.52
CA CYS A 100 5.50 5.97 7.98
C CYS A 100 5.64 4.54 8.53
N VAL A 101 5.05 3.56 7.85
CA VAL A 101 5.20 2.12 8.17
C VAL A 101 6.61 1.65 7.87
N ALA A 102 7.13 2.01 6.69
CA ALA A 102 8.48 1.61 6.25
C ALA A 102 9.58 2.05 7.22
N VAL A 103 9.46 3.25 7.81
CA VAL A 103 10.46 3.79 8.74
C VAL A 103 10.21 3.43 10.21
N CYS A 104 9.09 2.78 10.53
CA CYS A 104 8.76 2.42 11.91
C CYS A 104 9.62 1.27 12.42
N PRO A 105 10.45 1.47 13.47
CA PRO A 105 11.36 0.42 13.95
C PRO A 105 10.70 -0.64 14.82
N THR A 106 9.45 -0.42 15.29
CA THR A 106 8.81 -1.26 16.31
C THR A 106 7.43 -1.78 15.95
N SER A 107 6.95 -1.56 14.71
CA SER A 107 5.57 -1.92 14.32
C SER A 107 4.47 -1.18 15.10
N ALA A 108 4.75 0.03 15.59
CA ALA A 108 3.71 0.93 16.09
C ALA A 108 2.81 1.43 14.95
N LEU A 109 3.37 1.49 13.75
CA LEU A 109 2.69 1.64 12.49
C LEU A 109 2.98 0.40 11.67
N SER A 110 1.94 -0.24 11.14
CA SER A 110 2.04 -1.41 10.28
C SER A 110 0.99 -1.32 9.17
N GLU A 111 1.19 -2.08 8.12
CA GLU A 111 0.17 -2.30 7.09
C GLU A 111 -0.97 -3.15 7.64
N ASN A 112 -2.17 -2.94 7.14
CA ASN A 112 -3.27 -3.87 7.32
C ASN A 112 -3.11 -5.00 6.30
N SER A 113 -2.64 -6.15 6.77
CA SER A 113 -2.24 -7.26 5.89
C SER A 113 -3.45 -8.10 5.47
N ASN A 114 -3.58 -8.36 4.18
CA ASN A 114 -4.61 -9.23 3.60
C ASN A 114 -4.10 -10.67 3.39
N ILE A 115 -2.94 -11.04 3.95
CA ILE A 115 -2.36 -12.39 3.79
C ILE A 115 -3.34 -13.46 4.28
N ARG A 116 -4.02 -13.21 5.39
CA ARG A 116 -4.97 -14.17 5.96
C ARG A 116 -6.14 -14.45 5.02
N GLU A 117 -6.72 -13.41 4.45
CA GLU A 117 -7.83 -13.49 3.50
C GLU A 117 -7.41 -14.22 2.23
N VAL A 118 -6.21 -13.94 1.72
CA VAL A 118 -5.64 -14.64 0.57
C VAL A 118 -5.44 -16.13 0.87
N MET A 119 -4.85 -16.47 2.03
CA MET A 119 -4.65 -17.88 2.41
C MET A 119 -5.98 -18.63 2.60
N GLN A 120 -7.01 -17.97 3.13
CA GLN A 120 -8.35 -18.53 3.23
C GLN A 120 -8.98 -18.76 1.85
N ALA A 121 -8.79 -17.81 0.92
CA ALA A 121 -9.28 -17.97 -0.44
C ALA A 121 -8.58 -19.13 -1.17
N LEU A 122 -7.26 -19.28 -1.02
CA LEU A 122 -6.48 -20.38 -1.60
C LEU A 122 -6.85 -21.76 -1.01
N ALA A 123 -7.32 -21.79 0.23
CA ALA A 123 -7.75 -23.04 0.89
C ALA A 123 -9.18 -23.44 0.53
N ASP A 124 -9.98 -22.57 -0.09
CA ASP A 124 -11.37 -22.82 -0.44
C ASP A 124 -11.48 -23.43 -1.86
N PRO A 125 -11.83 -24.71 -1.99
CA PRO A 125 -11.92 -25.37 -3.30
C PRO A 125 -13.04 -24.82 -4.19
N GLY A 126 -13.99 -24.05 -3.63
CA GLY A 126 -15.06 -23.40 -4.38
C GLY A 126 -14.65 -22.08 -5.04
N LYS A 127 -13.40 -21.63 -4.82
CA LYS A 127 -12.89 -20.36 -5.36
C LYS A 127 -11.77 -20.60 -6.37
N THR A 128 -11.75 -19.77 -7.38
CA THR A 128 -10.62 -19.66 -8.31
C THR A 128 -9.84 -18.39 -7.96
N VAL A 129 -8.58 -18.56 -7.59
CA VAL A 129 -7.75 -17.45 -7.11
C VAL A 129 -6.69 -17.12 -8.15
N VAL A 130 -6.77 -15.90 -8.66
CA VAL A 130 -5.88 -15.37 -9.69
C VAL A 130 -4.98 -14.32 -9.10
N VAL A 131 -3.69 -14.35 -9.43
CA VAL A 131 -2.74 -13.33 -8.97
C VAL A 131 -2.15 -12.56 -10.15
N GLN A 132 -2.03 -11.25 -9.97
CA GLN A 132 -1.23 -10.38 -10.83
C GLN A 132 -0.03 -9.82 -10.05
N THR A 133 1.10 -9.65 -10.71
CA THR A 133 2.33 -9.17 -10.10
C THR A 133 2.86 -7.93 -10.82
N ALA A 134 3.25 -6.91 -10.03
CA ALA A 134 3.88 -5.73 -10.59
C ALA A 134 5.34 -6.01 -11.04
N PRO A 135 5.84 -5.28 -12.03
CA PRO A 135 7.21 -5.42 -12.54
C PRO A 135 8.29 -5.28 -11.46
N ALA A 136 8.11 -4.37 -10.51
CA ALA A 136 9.07 -4.11 -9.44
C ALA A 136 9.27 -5.33 -8.50
N VAL A 137 8.25 -6.15 -8.29
CA VAL A 137 8.33 -7.32 -7.40
C VAL A 137 9.36 -8.33 -7.89
N ARG A 138 9.40 -8.60 -9.20
CA ARG A 138 10.36 -9.56 -9.79
C ARG A 138 11.82 -9.11 -9.72
N VAL A 139 12.06 -7.81 -9.53
CA VAL A 139 13.40 -7.24 -9.34
C VAL A 139 13.81 -7.30 -7.87
N ALA A 140 12.92 -6.86 -6.96
CA ALA A 140 13.19 -6.79 -5.54
C ALA A 140 13.27 -8.16 -4.86
N LEU A 141 12.39 -9.09 -5.22
CA LEU A 141 12.30 -10.41 -4.60
C LEU A 141 13.62 -11.22 -4.70
N GLY A 142 14.41 -10.98 -5.74
CA GLY A 142 15.71 -11.65 -5.90
C GLY A 142 16.72 -11.33 -4.81
N GLN A 143 16.65 -10.16 -4.21
CA GLN A 143 17.60 -9.71 -3.18
C GLN A 143 17.51 -10.56 -1.92
N ASP A 144 16.30 -10.91 -1.48
CA ASP A 144 16.07 -11.74 -0.29
C ASP A 144 16.63 -13.17 -0.42
N PHE A 145 16.89 -13.60 -1.66
CA PHE A 145 17.44 -14.92 -1.99
C PHE A 145 18.87 -14.89 -2.52
N GLY A 146 19.60 -13.80 -2.30
CA GLY A 146 20.99 -13.65 -2.75
C GLY A 146 21.15 -13.59 -4.28
N LEU A 147 20.11 -13.22 -5.02
CA LEU A 147 20.10 -13.09 -6.47
C LEU A 147 20.10 -11.62 -6.90
N GLU A 148 20.92 -10.82 -6.24
CA GLU A 148 21.00 -9.37 -6.46
C GLU A 148 21.19 -9.01 -7.95
N GLY A 149 20.47 -7.97 -8.39
CA GLY A 149 20.53 -7.46 -9.77
C GLY A 149 19.94 -8.37 -10.85
N ARG A 150 19.27 -9.47 -10.48
CA ARG A 150 18.64 -10.39 -11.43
C ARG A 150 17.13 -10.38 -11.30
N SER A 151 16.44 -10.26 -12.43
CA SER A 151 15.01 -10.49 -12.48
C SER A 151 14.68 -11.97 -12.23
N VAL A 152 13.75 -12.23 -11.33
CA VAL A 152 13.35 -13.59 -10.92
C VAL A 152 11.97 -13.98 -11.42
N THR A 153 11.50 -13.43 -12.54
CA THR A 153 10.14 -13.62 -13.10
C THR A 153 9.70 -15.07 -13.12
N GLY A 154 10.49 -15.98 -13.71
CA GLY A 154 10.12 -17.39 -13.81
C GLY A 154 10.08 -18.10 -12.45
N LYS A 155 11.01 -17.77 -11.55
CA LYS A 155 11.01 -18.32 -10.18
C LYS A 155 9.81 -17.81 -9.38
N MET A 156 9.50 -16.52 -9.46
CA MET A 156 8.34 -15.91 -8.83
C MET A 156 7.04 -16.57 -9.30
N THR A 157 6.85 -16.72 -10.60
CA THR A 157 5.68 -17.41 -11.17
C THR A 157 5.56 -18.85 -10.65
N THR A 158 6.68 -19.56 -10.57
CA THR A 158 6.71 -20.95 -10.05
C THR A 158 6.32 -20.98 -8.57
N VAL A 159 6.83 -20.06 -7.75
CA VAL A 159 6.47 -19.96 -6.33
C VAL A 159 4.98 -19.67 -6.15
N LEU A 160 4.43 -18.72 -6.87
CA LEU A 160 3.01 -18.38 -6.80
C LEU A 160 2.10 -19.57 -7.17
N ARG A 161 2.45 -20.31 -8.23
CA ARG A 161 1.74 -21.55 -8.58
C ARG A 161 1.85 -22.62 -7.48
N ARG A 162 3.01 -22.76 -6.85
CA ARG A 162 3.20 -23.71 -5.72
C ARG A 162 2.46 -23.29 -4.46
N LEU A 163 2.20 -22.01 -4.27
CA LEU A 163 1.36 -21.50 -3.18
C LEU A 163 -0.13 -21.79 -3.39
N GLY A 164 -0.53 -22.23 -4.58
CA GLY A 164 -1.90 -22.64 -4.88
C GLY A 164 -2.70 -21.66 -5.72
N PHE A 165 -2.08 -20.61 -6.29
CA PHE A 165 -2.78 -19.74 -7.24
C PHE A 165 -3.09 -20.50 -8.54
N ASP A 166 -4.35 -20.43 -8.98
CA ASP A 166 -4.82 -21.12 -10.20
C ASP A 166 -4.22 -20.47 -11.46
N TYR A 167 -4.17 -19.14 -11.48
CA TYR A 167 -3.60 -18.38 -12.60
C TYR A 167 -2.66 -17.28 -12.09
N VAL A 168 -1.53 -17.13 -12.77
CA VAL A 168 -0.53 -16.10 -12.47
C VAL A 168 -0.33 -15.25 -13.71
N PHE A 169 -0.56 -13.95 -13.57
CA PHE A 169 -0.47 -12.95 -14.64
C PHE A 169 0.57 -11.88 -14.32
N ASP A 170 1.04 -11.23 -15.36
CA ASP A 170 1.83 -10.02 -15.29
C ASP A 170 0.93 -8.79 -15.43
N THR A 171 1.10 -7.80 -14.58
CA THR A 171 0.37 -6.54 -14.66
C THR A 171 0.73 -5.74 -15.91
N ASP A 172 1.87 -6.03 -16.57
CA ASP A 172 2.27 -5.37 -17.82
C ASP A 172 1.20 -5.51 -18.92
N PHE A 173 0.49 -6.64 -18.96
CA PHE A 173 -0.66 -6.80 -19.86
C PHE A 173 -1.72 -5.70 -19.69
N ALA A 174 -2.04 -5.36 -18.45
CA ALA A 174 -3.01 -4.31 -18.18
C ALA A 174 -2.39 -2.90 -18.29
N ALA A 175 -1.06 -2.80 -18.11
CA ALA A 175 -0.34 -1.56 -18.36
C ALA A 175 -0.36 -1.19 -19.85
N ASP A 176 -0.23 -2.16 -20.75
CA ASP A 176 -0.38 -1.92 -22.21
C ASP A 176 -1.78 -1.37 -22.53
N LEU A 177 -2.82 -1.92 -21.91
CA LEU A 177 -4.17 -1.39 -22.06
C LEU A 177 -4.30 0.03 -21.50
N THR A 178 -3.71 0.30 -20.35
CA THR A 178 -3.69 1.65 -19.76
C THR A 178 -3.01 2.65 -20.70
N ILE A 179 -1.88 2.27 -21.32
CA ILE A 179 -1.17 3.10 -22.28
C ILE A 179 -2.07 3.42 -23.50
N MET A 180 -2.83 2.44 -23.99
CA MET A 180 -3.77 2.66 -25.11
C MET A 180 -4.87 3.65 -24.74
N GLU A 181 -5.47 3.51 -23.56
CA GLU A 181 -6.53 4.40 -23.08
C GLU A 181 -6.00 5.82 -22.80
N GLU A 182 -4.93 5.95 -22.03
CA GLU A 182 -4.33 7.25 -21.70
C GLU A 182 -3.75 7.94 -22.94
N GLY A 183 -3.11 7.19 -23.84
CA GLY A 183 -2.61 7.73 -25.11
C GLY A 183 -3.73 8.24 -26.01
N THR A 184 -4.84 7.51 -26.08
CA THR A 184 -6.03 7.94 -26.82
C THR A 184 -6.63 9.22 -26.21
N GLU A 185 -6.76 9.26 -24.89
CA GLU A 185 -7.23 10.44 -24.17
C GLU A 185 -6.32 11.65 -24.43
N LEU A 186 -5.00 11.46 -24.33
CA LEU A 186 -4.03 12.53 -24.61
C LEU A 186 -4.19 13.08 -26.04
N LEU A 187 -4.29 12.21 -27.05
CA LEU A 187 -4.48 12.63 -28.44
C LEU A 187 -5.79 13.39 -28.64
N GLN A 188 -6.86 12.95 -28.01
CA GLN A 188 -8.15 13.64 -28.04
C GLN A 188 -8.07 15.03 -27.41
N ARG A 189 -7.45 15.13 -26.21
CA ARG A 189 -7.25 16.41 -25.52
C ARG A 189 -6.37 17.36 -26.35
N LEU A 190 -5.28 16.84 -26.89
CA LEU A 190 -4.35 17.63 -27.71
C LEU A 190 -5.01 18.18 -29.00
N ASN A 191 -5.76 17.33 -29.70
CA ASN A 191 -6.49 17.76 -30.92
C ASN A 191 -7.49 18.88 -30.60
N LYS A 192 -8.26 18.78 -29.52
CA LYS A 192 -9.19 19.86 -29.12
C LYS A 192 -8.43 21.13 -28.76
N TYR A 193 -7.34 21.02 -28.02
CA TYR A 193 -6.51 22.14 -27.58
C TYR A 193 -5.91 22.88 -28.81
N LEU A 194 -5.39 22.13 -29.80
CA LEU A 194 -4.83 22.68 -31.02
C LEU A 194 -5.92 23.31 -31.94
N ALA A 195 -7.15 22.80 -31.89
CA ALA A 195 -8.30 23.39 -32.55
C ALA A 195 -8.82 24.70 -31.89
N GLY A 196 -8.19 25.14 -30.77
CA GLY A 196 -8.53 26.39 -30.10
C GLY A 196 -9.42 26.23 -28.89
N ASP A 197 -9.82 25.01 -28.52
CA ASP A 197 -10.60 24.74 -27.29
C ASP A 197 -9.70 24.84 -26.04
N ARG A 198 -9.84 25.96 -25.34
CA ARG A 198 -9.09 26.26 -24.13
C ARG A 198 -9.75 25.71 -22.82
N THR A 199 -10.91 25.06 -22.97
CA THR A 199 -11.55 24.40 -21.81
C THR A 199 -10.83 23.09 -21.45
N VAL A 200 -10.15 22.48 -22.42
CA VAL A 200 -9.37 21.26 -22.20
C VAL A 200 -8.10 21.54 -21.38
N LYS A 201 -7.89 20.79 -20.32
CA LYS A 201 -6.72 20.94 -19.44
C LYS A 201 -5.52 20.15 -19.96
N ILE A 202 -4.39 20.82 -20.02
CA ILE A 202 -3.06 20.25 -20.33
C ILE A 202 -2.09 20.81 -19.30
N PRO A 203 -1.12 20.01 -18.80
CA PRO A 203 -0.80 18.62 -19.19
C PRO A 203 -1.82 17.59 -18.72
N LEU A 204 -1.90 16.44 -19.39
CA LEU A 204 -2.55 15.25 -18.86
C LEU A 204 -1.63 14.59 -17.84
N MET A 205 -2.14 14.28 -16.64
CA MET A 205 -1.42 13.61 -15.58
C MET A 205 -1.97 12.19 -15.40
N THR A 206 -1.09 11.21 -15.25
CA THR A 206 -1.50 9.82 -15.05
C THR A 206 -2.04 9.60 -13.65
N SER A 207 -2.96 8.63 -13.47
CA SER A 207 -3.71 8.39 -12.25
C SER A 207 -3.49 6.98 -11.66
N CYS A 208 -2.39 6.31 -12.03
CA CYS A 208 -2.16 4.92 -11.63
C CYS A 208 -1.85 4.72 -10.14
N CYS A 209 -1.34 5.75 -9.43
CA CYS A 209 -1.01 5.66 -8.01
C CYS A 209 -2.13 6.29 -7.15
N PRO A 210 -2.88 5.50 -6.36
CA PRO A 210 -3.96 6.04 -5.53
C PRO A 210 -3.46 7.02 -4.46
N GLY A 211 -2.23 6.86 -3.96
CA GLY A 211 -1.61 7.83 -3.04
C GLY A 211 -1.36 9.19 -3.69
N TRP A 212 -0.93 9.20 -4.97
CA TRP A 212 -0.78 10.42 -5.76
C TRP A 212 -2.13 11.09 -6.01
N VAL A 213 -3.14 10.33 -6.43
CA VAL A 213 -4.50 10.86 -6.65
C VAL A 213 -5.05 11.49 -5.38
N SER A 214 -4.96 10.77 -4.25
CA SER A 214 -5.40 11.30 -2.94
C SER A 214 -4.60 12.53 -2.49
N PHE A 215 -3.30 12.59 -2.79
CA PHE A 215 -2.48 13.78 -2.50
C PHE A 215 -2.95 14.97 -3.32
N MET A 216 -3.17 14.77 -4.62
CA MET A 216 -3.66 15.83 -5.51
C MET A 216 -5.05 16.32 -5.05
N GLU A 217 -6.01 15.42 -4.79
CA GLU A 217 -7.37 15.78 -4.36
C GLU A 217 -7.38 16.59 -3.05
N LYS A 218 -6.45 16.30 -2.13
CA LYS A 218 -6.38 16.98 -0.83
C LYS A 218 -5.59 18.28 -0.83
N HIS A 219 -4.56 18.38 -1.66
CA HIS A 219 -3.64 19.51 -1.64
C HIS A 219 -3.72 20.41 -2.89
N PHE A 220 -4.18 19.87 -4.03
CA PHE A 220 -4.24 20.55 -5.33
C PHE A 220 -5.52 20.20 -6.09
N PRO A 221 -6.71 20.38 -5.48
CA PRO A 221 -7.98 19.96 -6.09
C PRO A 221 -8.24 20.62 -7.46
N GLU A 222 -7.64 21.79 -7.71
CA GLU A 222 -7.73 22.49 -8.99
C GLU A 222 -7.09 21.74 -10.16
N LEU A 223 -6.19 20.77 -9.87
CA LEU A 223 -5.56 19.92 -10.88
C LEU A 223 -6.40 18.67 -11.22
N GLY A 224 -7.56 18.49 -10.61
CA GLY A 224 -8.40 17.31 -10.82
C GLY A 224 -8.78 17.08 -12.28
N GLU A 225 -9.04 18.15 -13.04
CA GLU A 225 -9.34 18.08 -14.48
C GLU A 225 -8.13 17.70 -15.36
N ASN A 226 -6.92 17.79 -14.81
CA ASN A 226 -5.70 17.36 -15.47
C ASN A 226 -5.44 15.86 -15.35
N LEU A 227 -6.09 15.16 -14.40
CA LEU A 227 -5.92 13.72 -14.28
C LEU A 227 -6.51 12.97 -15.46
N SER A 228 -5.86 11.86 -15.80
CA SER A 228 -6.41 10.86 -16.70
C SER A 228 -7.67 10.23 -16.10
N THR A 229 -8.66 9.97 -16.95
CA THR A 229 -9.87 9.22 -16.60
C THR A 229 -9.65 7.71 -16.62
N ALA A 230 -8.49 7.24 -17.09
CA ALA A 230 -8.16 5.84 -17.15
C ALA A 230 -7.93 5.24 -15.75
N LYS A 231 -8.39 4.03 -15.57
CA LYS A 231 -8.08 3.25 -14.35
C LYS A 231 -6.61 2.85 -14.32
N SER A 232 -6.08 2.60 -13.12
CA SER A 232 -4.72 2.06 -12.98
C SER A 232 -4.60 0.68 -13.66
N PRO A 233 -3.39 0.25 -14.07
CA PRO A 233 -3.15 -1.10 -14.60
C PRO A 233 -3.69 -2.20 -13.69
N GLN A 234 -3.55 -2.04 -12.38
CA GLN A 234 -4.11 -2.98 -11.40
C GLN A 234 -5.62 -3.09 -11.50
N GLN A 235 -6.33 -1.97 -11.54
CA GLN A 235 -7.79 -1.96 -11.63
C GLN A 235 -8.28 -2.41 -13.01
N MET A 236 -7.58 -2.07 -14.08
CA MET A 236 -7.89 -2.55 -15.44
C MET A 236 -7.77 -4.07 -15.51
N PHE A 237 -6.70 -4.65 -14.94
CA PHE A 237 -6.57 -6.10 -14.85
C PHE A 237 -7.75 -6.71 -14.09
N GLY A 238 -8.09 -6.18 -12.92
CA GLY A 238 -9.22 -6.67 -12.13
C GLY A 238 -10.54 -6.65 -12.89
N ALA A 239 -10.79 -5.55 -13.62
CA ALA A 239 -12.00 -5.41 -14.44
C ALA A 239 -12.04 -6.46 -15.56
N ILE A 240 -10.94 -6.65 -16.30
CA ILE A 240 -10.86 -7.64 -17.38
C ILE A 240 -10.95 -9.06 -16.82
N ALA A 241 -10.25 -9.35 -15.73
CA ALA A 241 -10.25 -10.66 -15.10
C ALA A 241 -11.67 -11.07 -14.67
N LYS A 242 -12.41 -10.16 -14.03
CA LYS A 242 -13.77 -10.43 -13.54
C LYS A 242 -14.85 -10.38 -14.63
N ASN A 243 -14.73 -9.49 -15.65
CA ASN A 243 -15.80 -9.30 -16.63
C ASN A 243 -15.57 -10.07 -17.94
N TYR A 244 -14.35 -10.45 -18.25
CA TYR A 244 -14.01 -11.18 -19.48
C TYR A 244 -13.47 -12.59 -19.18
N LEU A 245 -12.42 -12.71 -18.34
CA LEU A 245 -11.78 -14.00 -18.10
C LEU A 245 -12.66 -14.96 -17.31
N ALA A 246 -13.29 -14.52 -16.22
CA ALA A 246 -14.15 -15.37 -15.40
C ALA A 246 -15.32 -15.97 -16.20
N PRO A 247 -16.11 -15.19 -16.99
CA PRO A 247 -17.14 -15.75 -17.86
C PRO A 247 -16.58 -16.69 -18.93
N LYS A 248 -15.42 -16.37 -19.53
CA LYS A 248 -14.77 -17.23 -20.53
C LYS A 248 -14.37 -18.60 -19.97
N LEU A 249 -14.03 -18.65 -18.68
CA LEU A 249 -13.73 -19.89 -17.96
C LEU A 249 -14.96 -20.57 -17.38
N GLY A 250 -16.16 -19.98 -17.52
CA GLY A 250 -17.40 -20.51 -16.94
C GLY A 250 -17.47 -20.37 -15.42
N ILE A 251 -16.72 -19.44 -14.82
CA ILE A 251 -16.64 -19.25 -13.38
C ILE A 251 -17.52 -18.07 -12.96
N ASP A 252 -18.33 -18.26 -11.90
CA ASP A 252 -19.10 -17.15 -11.32
C ASP A 252 -18.16 -16.08 -10.76
N ARG A 253 -18.43 -14.82 -11.09
CA ARG A 253 -17.64 -13.65 -10.65
C ARG A 253 -17.42 -13.62 -9.13
N ARG A 254 -18.37 -14.11 -8.33
CA ARG A 254 -18.28 -14.15 -6.85
C ARG A 254 -17.27 -15.17 -6.35
N ASN A 255 -16.99 -16.19 -7.13
CA ASN A 255 -16.02 -17.24 -6.84
C ASN A 255 -14.65 -16.99 -7.50
N PHE A 256 -14.53 -15.88 -8.26
CA PHE A 256 -13.32 -15.49 -8.95
C PHE A 256 -12.61 -14.38 -8.16
N ILE A 257 -11.57 -14.74 -7.43
CA ILE A 257 -10.80 -13.84 -6.56
C ILE A 257 -9.56 -13.35 -7.29
N VAL A 258 -9.39 -12.04 -7.35
CA VAL A 258 -8.19 -11.41 -7.94
C VAL A 258 -7.31 -10.87 -6.82
N VAL A 259 -6.08 -11.36 -6.77
CA VAL A 259 -5.04 -10.92 -5.82
C VAL A 259 -4.00 -10.11 -6.57
N SER A 260 -3.57 -9.01 -5.99
CA SER A 260 -2.52 -8.15 -6.55
C SER A 260 -1.30 -8.13 -5.64
N VAL A 261 -0.12 -8.43 -6.20
CA VAL A 261 1.16 -8.27 -5.51
C VAL A 261 1.80 -7.00 -6.05
N MET A 262 1.60 -5.90 -5.34
CA MET A 262 1.90 -4.55 -5.80
C MET A 262 2.67 -3.75 -4.74
N PRO A 263 3.86 -3.23 -5.04
CA PRO A 263 4.56 -2.29 -4.17
C PRO A 263 4.08 -0.85 -4.46
N LEU A 264 2.78 -0.61 -4.27
CA LEU A 264 2.15 0.70 -4.39
C LEU A 264 1.84 1.28 -3.00
N SER A 265 1.25 2.48 -2.98
CA SER A 265 0.64 3.01 -1.76
C SER A 265 -0.36 2.02 -1.17
N LEU A 266 -0.49 2.03 0.16
CA LEU A 266 -1.27 1.03 0.91
C LEU A 266 -2.80 1.13 0.70
N ILE A 267 -3.26 2.04 -0.12
CA ILE A 267 -4.67 2.09 -0.48
C ILE A 267 -4.90 1.06 -1.59
N HIS A 268 -5.42 -0.09 -1.24
CA HIS A 268 -6.03 -0.99 -2.20
C HIS A 268 -7.54 -0.83 -2.10
N ILE A 269 -8.11 -0.18 -3.08
CA ILE A 269 -9.56 -0.24 -3.28
C ILE A 269 -9.80 -1.56 -4.00
N SER A 270 -10.13 -2.60 -3.23
CA SER A 270 -10.69 -3.81 -3.80
C SER A 270 -12.13 -3.50 -4.20
N GLU A 271 -12.38 -3.37 -5.48
CA GLU A 271 -13.73 -3.39 -6.03
C GLU A 271 -14.24 -4.85 -6.15
#